data_52ae636eb3003d7b8d8fb6000090eb8d
#
_entry.id   52ae636eb3003d7b8d8fb6000090eb8d
#
_cell.length_a   1.000
_cell.length_b   1.000
_cell.length_c   1.000
_cell.angle_alpha   90.00
_cell.angle_beta   90.00
_cell.angle_gamma   90.00
#
_symmetry.space_group_name_H-M   'P 1'
#
loop_
_entity.id
_entity.type
_entity.pdbx_description
1 polymer ?
#
loop_
_entity_poly.entity_id
_entity_poly.type
_entity_poly.pdbx_seq_one_letter_code
_entity_poly.pdbx_strand_id
1 'polypeptide(L)'
;MSKKELHQTGVVITRPSHQTSEIKSLVNEHQGHPIEFPLLEIQSKSQNETFQHTVLKLEDYDWAIFISSNAVQFGMPAVKHAFHTLPEAIKFAAIGPSTQKALKLFDVHDVLIPEENFDSEGLLATSEMNDIQNKKIVIFRGEGGRETLAETLRASGAEVTYAECYARTFPQTNLDLLKAFSEKIHISAILITSSEACKEFVRLSRQKNMNFLKDILFIVNHPRMVNVLERESFMTFSSDEPSDQSMMKKLLETIDH
;
A
#
# COMPACT_ATOMS: atom_id res chain seq x y z
N MET A 1 -22.52 -6.05 -25.75
CA MET A 1 -22.89 -5.38 -24.47
C MET A 1 -22.33 -3.97 -24.51
N SER A 2 -23.15 -2.94 -24.32
CA SER A 2 -22.66 -1.55 -24.21
C SER A 2 -21.69 -1.46 -23.04
N LYS A 3 -20.54 -0.82 -23.25
CA LYS A 3 -19.56 -0.58 -22.18
C LYS A 3 -20.22 0.42 -21.21
N LYS A 4 -20.32 0.07 -19.92
CA LYS A 4 -20.86 0.99 -18.91
C LYS A 4 -19.92 2.19 -18.78
N GLU A 5 -20.47 3.39 -18.65
CA GLU A 5 -19.75 4.65 -18.70
C GLU A 5 -19.99 5.47 -17.43
N LEU A 6 -19.00 6.25 -17.03
CA LEU A 6 -19.05 7.16 -15.89
C LEU A 6 -19.65 8.55 -16.26
N HIS A 7 -20.08 8.71 -17.51
CA HIS A 7 -20.79 9.93 -18.01
C HIS A 7 -20.09 11.25 -17.65
N GLN A 8 -18.76 11.28 -17.77
CA GLN A 8 -17.93 12.46 -17.45
C GLN A 8 -17.98 12.88 -15.97
N THR A 9 -18.33 11.97 -15.05
CA THR A 9 -18.31 12.28 -13.62
C THR A 9 -16.91 12.11 -13.02
N GLY A 10 -16.68 12.79 -11.89
CA GLY A 10 -15.43 12.69 -11.14
C GLY A 10 -15.36 11.43 -10.27
N VAL A 11 -14.23 10.76 -10.29
CA VAL A 11 -13.91 9.65 -9.40
C VAL A 11 -12.68 10.02 -8.57
N VAL A 12 -12.88 10.14 -7.26
CA VAL A 12 -11.83 10.54 -6.32
C VAL A 12 -10.98 9.34 -5.93
N ILE A 13 -9.67 9.45 -6.09
CA ILE A 13 -8.69 8.41 -5.79
C ILE A 13 -7.88 8.86 -4.58
N THR A 14 -7.95 8.13 -3.47
CA THR A 14 -7.38 8.54 -2.18
C THR A 14 -6.03 7.92 -1.83
N ARG A 15 -5.50 7.05 -2.69
CA ARG A 15 -4.19 6.41 -2.49
C ARG A 15 -3.03 7.34 -2.86
N PRO A 16 -1.79 7.03 -2.41
CA PRO A 16 -0.59 7.77 -2.81
C PRO A 16 -0.46 7.91 -4.33
N SER A 17 -0.02 9.08 -4.81
CA SER A 17 -0.01 9.41 -6.25
C SER A 17 0.78 8.42 -7.11
N HIS A 18 1.88 7.84 -6.60
CA HIS A 18 2.68 6.83 -7.30
C HIS A 18 1.97 5.47 -7.49
N GLN A 19 0.80 5.29 -6.90
CA GLN A 19 0.00 4.05 -6.97
C GLN A 19 -1.31 4.24 -7.75
N THR A 20 -1.49 5.36 -8.48
CA THR A 20 -2.77 5.70 -9.11
C THR A 20 -2.86 5.37 -10.59
N SER A 21 -1.76 4.97 -11.25
CA SER A 21 -1.68 4.85 -12.71
C SER A 21 -2.75 3.91 -13.30
N GLU A 22 -2.92 2.73 -12.74
CA GLU A 22 -3.88 1.73 -13.24
C GLU A 22 -5.32 2.19 -13.07
N ILE A 23 -5.70 2.61 -11.87
CA ILE A 23 -7.08 3.06 -11.61
C ILE A 23 -7.44 4.33 -12.39
N LYS A 24 -6.48 5.24 -12.63
CA LYS A 24 -6.68 6.42 -13.50
C LYS A 24 -6.95 6.00 -14.94
N SER A 25 -6.20 5.03 -15.47
CA SER A 25 -6.48 4.46 -16.81
C SER A 25 -7.89 3.90 -16.89
N LEU A 26 -8.28 3.08 -15.91
CA LEU A 26 -9.61 2.47 -15.88
C LEU A 26 -10.73 3.51 -15.80
N VAL A 27 -10.58 4.57 -14.98
CA VAL A 27 -11.55 5.67 -14.91
C VAL A 27 -11.68 6.37 -16.27
N ASN A 28 -10.55 6.70 -16.92
CA ASN A 28 -10.55 7.34 -18.24
C ASN A 28 -11.14 6.45 -19.32
N GLU A 29 -10.87 5.14 -19.33
CA GLU A 29 -11.42 4.16 -20.26
C GLU A 29 -12.94 4.05 -20.18
N HIS A 30 -13.52 4.38 -19.01
CA HIS A 30 -14.96 4.44 -18.78
C HIS A 30 -15.52 5.87 -18.83
N GLN A 31 -14.80 6.81 -19.48
CA GLN A 31 -15.23 8.20 -19.68
C GLN A 31 -15.48 8.98 -18.37
N GLY A 32 -14.77 8.63 -17.29
CA GLY A 32 -14.75 9.38 -16.03
C GLY A 32 -13.58 10.35 -15.94
N HIS A 33 -13.59 11.22 -14.95
CA HIS A 33 -12.50 12.13 -14.62
C HIS A 33 -11.83 11.69 -13.32
N PRO A 34 -10.59 11.14 -13.35
CA PRO A 34 -9.88 10.77 -12.13
C PRO A 34 -9.42 12.03 -11.38
N ILE A 35 -9.77 12.13 -10.10
CA ILE A 35 -9.39 13.21 -9.20
C ILE A 35 -8.46 12.65 -8.14
N GLU A 36 -7.18 13.02 -8.19
CA GLU A 36 -6.22 12.62 -7.17
C GLU A 36 -6.44 13.44 -5.89
N PHE A 37 -6.69 12.73 -4.80
CA PHE A 37 -6.93 13.31 -3.48
C PHE A 37 -6.28 12.43 -2.42
N PRO A 38 -4.94 12.35 -2.39
CA PRO A 38 -4.25 11.42 -1.52
C PRO A 38 -4.51 11.74 -0.05
N LEU A 39 -4.97 10.75 0.70
CA LEU A 39 -5.15 10.82 2.15
C LEU A 39 -3.95 10.24 2.91
N LEU A 40 -3.06 9.58 2.19
CA LEU A 40 -1.84 9.00 2.69
C LEU A 40 -0.75 9.20 1.63
N GLU A 41 0.42 9.62 2.06
CA GLU A 41 1.62 9.69 1.22
C GLU A 41 2.71 8.79 1.76
N ILE A 42 3.52 8.29 0.84
CA ILE A 42 4.70 7.51 1.18
C ILE A 42 5.93 8.37 0.86
N GLN A 43 6.66 8.74 1.89
CA GLN A 43 7.87 9.55 1.76
C GLN A 43 9.11 8.68 1.89
N SER A 44 10.04 8.82 0.95
CA SER A 44 11.32 8.12 1.00
C SER A 44 12.15 8.57 2.21
N LYS A 45 12.80 7.60 2.87
CA LYS A 45 13.83 7.85 3.89
C LYS A 45 15.25 7.57 3.36
N SER A 46 15.44 7.61 2.04
CA SER A 46 16.74 7.34 1.40
C SER A 46 17.89 8.24 1.91
N GLN A 47 17.57 9.44 2.43
CA GLN A 47 18.54 10.35 3.01
C GLN A 47 18.76 10.13 4.53
N ASN A 48 18.08 9.16 5.15
CA ASN A 48 18.26 8.85 6.56
C ASN A 48 19.59 8.10 6.78
N GLU A 49 20.45 8.63 7.65
CA GLU A 49 21.77 8.09 7.90
C GLU A 49 21.75 6.64 8.42
N THR A 50 20.81 6.31 9.33
CA THR A 50 20.67 4.95 9.87
C THR A 50 20.28 3.97 8.75
N PHE A 51 19.36 4.35 7.87
CA PHE A 51 18.98 3.55 6.72
C PHE A 51 20.14 3.34 5.76
N GLN A 52 20.88 4.42 5.41
CA GLN A 52 22.05 4.34 4.54
C GLN A 52 23.14 3.44 5.15
N HIS A 53 23.43 3.61 6.43
CA HIS A 53 24.40 2.79 7.14
C HIS A 53 24.02 1.29 7.15
N THR A 54 22.73 1.00 7.33
CA THR A 54 22.21 -0.38 7.27
C THR A 54 22.38 -0.97 5.87
N VAL A 55 22.07 -0.19 4.81
CA VAL A 55 22.23 -0.62 3.42
C VAL A 55 23.71 -0.88 3.10
N LEU A 56 24.63 -0.01 3.49
CA LEU A 56 26.06 -0.18 3.22
C LEU A 56 26.67 -1.44 3.87
N LYS A 57 25.99 -2.00 4.89
CA LYS A 57 26.39 -3.24 5.57
C LYS A 57 25.60 -4.46 5.09
N LEU A 58 24.95 -4.40 3.92
CA LEU A 58 24.08 -5.47 3.45
C LEU A 58 24.80 -6.83 3.34
N GLU A 59 26.11 -6.82 3.04
CA GLU A 59 26.94 -8.03 2.99
C GLU A 59 27.17 -8.73 4.34
N ASP A 60 26.91 -8.04 5.45
CA ASP A 60 27.02 -8.59 6.80
C ASP A 60 25.78 -9.40 7.21
N TYR A 61 24.70 -9.37 6.41
CA TYR A 61 23.46 -10.06 6.72
C TYR A 61 23.31 -11.38 5.96
N ASP A 62 22.70 -12.37 6.63
CA ASP A 62 22.32 -13.64 6.02
C ASP A 62 21.01 -13.51 5.23
N TRP A 63 20.08 -12.65 5.70
CA TRP A 63 18.76 -12.47 5.10
C TRP A 63 18.37 -11.00 4.96
N ALA A 64 17.78 -10.67 3.81
CA ALA A 64 17.06 -9.41 3.56
C ALA A 64 15.57 -9.71 3.37
N ILE A 65 14.74 -9.30 4.31
CA ILE A 65 13.29 -9.54 4.30
C ILE A 65 12.57 -8.24 3.90
N PHE A 66 11.73 -8.30 2.86
CA PHE A 66 10.91 -7.18 2.40
C PHE A 66 9.45 -7.40 2.77
N ILE A 67 8.89 -6.54 3.62
CA ILE A 67 7.52 -6.73 4.13
C ILE A 67 6.42 -6.04 3.31
N SER A 68 6.75 -5.40 2.20
CA SER A 68 5.78 -4.78 1.29
C SER A 68 6.42 -4.38 -0.04
N SER A 69 5.61 -4.19 -1.08
CA SER A 69 6.07 -3.63 -2.36
C SER A 69 6.65 -2.21 -2.19
N ASN A 70 6.14 -1.41 -1.25
CA ASN A 70 6.73 -0.12 -0.91
C ASN A 70 8.14 -0.27 -0.32
N ALA A 71 8.37 -1.28 0.53
CA ALA A 71 9.71 -1.54 1.06
C ALA A 71 10.71 -1.84 -0.06
N VAL A 72 10.28 -2.56 -1.10
CA VAL A 72 11.09 -2.80 -2.30
C VAL A 72 11.32 -1.50 -3.08
N GLN A 73 10.25 -0.77 -3.38
CA GLN A 73 10.30 0.45 -4.18
C GLN A 73 11.20 1.53 -3.58
N PHE A 74 11.20 1.66 -2.26
CA PHE A 74 12.00 2.67 -1.56
C PHE A 74 13.34 2.15 -1.02
N GLY A 75 13.48 0.83 -0.82
CA GLY A 75 14.71 0.22 -0.32
C GLY A 75 15.69 -0.18 -1.43
N MET A 76 15.22 -0.87 -2.46
CA MET A 76 16.09 -1.41 -3.52
C MET A 76 16.87 -0.37 -4.32
N PRO A 77 16.38 0.85 -4.60
CA PRO A 77 17.20 1.87 -5.25
C PRO A 77 18.48 2.20 -4.48
N ALA A 78 18.40 2.28 -3.14
CA ALA A 78 19.58 2.52 -2.30
C ALA A 78 20.52 1.30 -2.29
N VAL A 79 19.97 0.08 -2.26
CA VAL A 79 20.76 -1.16 -2.37
C VAL A 79 21.49 -1.23 -3.70
N LYS A 80 20.81 -0.98 -4.82
CA LYS A 80 21.43 -0.99 -6.18
C LYS A 80 22.44 0.14 -6.36
N HIS A 81 22.28 1.26 -5.65
CA HIS A 81 23.27 2.34 -5.65
C HIS A 81 24.54 1.94 -4.90
N ALA A 82 24.39 1.26 -3.75
CA ALA A 82 25.50 0.80 -2.93
C ALA A 82 26.23 -0.41 -3.54
N PHE A 83 25.49 -1.32 -4.18
CA PHE A 83 26.00 -2.60 -4.71
C PHE A 83 25.63 -2.74 -6.18
N HIS A 84 26.61 -2.64 -7.08
CA HIS A 84 26.42 -2.91 -8.52
C HIS A 84 26.01 -4.36 -8.74
N THR A 85 26.57 -5.28 -7.98
CA THR A 85 26.20 -6.68 -7.90
C THR A 85 25.79 -6.98 -6.46
N LEU A 86 24.64 -7.59 -6.28
CA LEU A 86 24.16 -7.96 -4.94
C LEU A 86 25.13 -8.99 -4.29
N PRO A 87 25.33 -8.94 -2.97
CA PRO A 87 26.14 -9.93 -2.28
C PRO A 87 25.59 -11.34 -2.51
N GLU A 88 26.45 -12.29 -2.94
CA GLU A 88 26.02 -13.64 -3.30
C GLU A 88 25.50 -14.48 -2.11
N ALA A 89 25.99 -14.19 -0.90
CA ALA A 89 25.64 -14.95 0.29
C ALA A 89 24.28 -14.58 0.89
N ILE A 90 23.75 -13.39 0.58
CA ILE A 90 22.50 -12.91 1.17
C ILE A 90 21.30 -13.60 0.53
N LYS A 91 20.38 -14.08 1.35
CA LYS A 91 19.11 -14.64 0.92
C LYS A 91 18.02 -13.57 1.00
N PHE A 92 17.07 -13.61 0.06
CA PHE A 92 15.96 -12.71 0.01
C PHE A 92 14.64 -13.39 0.40
N ALA A 93 13.82 -12.69 1.19
CA ALA A 93 12.47 -13.12 1.50
C ALA A 93 11.47 -11.98 1.36
N ALA A 94 10.23 -12.35 1.06
CA ALA A 94 9.11 -11.41 0.98
C ALA A 94 7.86 -12.03 1.60
N ILE A 95 6.99 -11.20 2.17
CA ILE A 95 5.76 -11.68 2.81
C ILE A 95 4.65 -12.04 1.81
N GLY A 96 4.85 -11.83 0.51
CA GLY A 96 3.83 -12.23 -0.46
C GLY A 96 4.20 -11.95 -1.93
N PRO A 97 3.35 -12.43 -2.85
CA PRO A 97 3.62 -12.43 -4.30
C PRO A 97 3.84 -11.04 -4.90
N SER A 98 3.10 -10.02 -4.44
CA SER A 98 3.26 -8.65 -4.93
C SER A 98 4.63 -8.06 -4.60
N THR A 99 5.16 -8.38 -3.42
CA THR A 99 6.50 -7.97 -2.98
C THR A 99 7.57 -8.73 -3.74
N GLN A 100 7.39 -10.04 -3.96
CA GLN A 100 8.27 -10.84 -4.81
C GLN A 100 8.32 -10.31 -6.25
N LYS A 101 7.15 -10.00 -6.83
CA LYS A 101 7.07 -9.39 -8.18
C LYS A 101 7.82 -8.06 -8.25
N ALA A 102 7.73 -7.24 -7.20
CA ALA A 102 8.48 -5.98 -7.14
C ALA A 102 10.01 -6.22 -7.07
N LEU A 103 10.48 -7.22 -6.30
CA LEU A 103 11.90 -7.58 -6.22
C LEU A 103 12.46 -8.06 -7.57
N LYS A 104 11.67 -8.79 -8.36
CA LYS A 104 12.05 -9.22 -9.72
C LYS A 104 12.38 -8.04 -10.65
N LEU A 105 11.78 -6.87 -10.46
CA LEU A 105 12.10 -5.67 -11.23
C LEU A 105 13.51 -5.11 -10.92
N PHE A 106 14.13 -5.58 -9.85
CA PHE A 106 15.49 -5.27 -9.43
C PHE A 106 16.46 -6.45 -9.58
N ASP A 107 16.12 -7.41 -10.46
CA ASP A 107 16.90 -8.62 -10.76
C ASP A 107 17.09 -9.56 -9.56
N VAL A 108 16.19 -9.52 -8.56
CA VAL A 108 16.16 -10.47 -7.45
C VAL A 108 15.12 -11.54 -7.76
N HIS A 109 15.57 -12.70 -8.21
CA HIS A 109 14.69 -13.78 -8.70
C HIS A 109 14.48 -14.89 -7.68
N ASP A 110 15.51 -15.22 -6.88
CA ASP A 110 15.42 -16.21 -5.81
C ASP A 110 14.94 -15.53 -4.53
N VAL A 111 13.65 -15.63 -4.27
CA VAL A 111 12.97 -14.95 -3.15
C VAL A 111 12.05 -15.93 -2.46
N LEU A 112 12.35 -16.24 -1.19
CA LEU A 112 11.47 -17.02 -0.33
C LEU A 112 10.16 -16.25 -0.08
N ILE A 113 9.03 -16.90 -0.31
CA ILE A 113 7.69 -16.42 0.08
C ILE A 113 6.91 -17.55 0.75
N PRO A 114 5.96 -17.24 1.64
CA PRO A 114 5.03 -18.24 2.15
C PRO A 114 4.17 -18.83 1.02
N GLU A 115 3.73 -20.07 1.19
CA GLU A 115 2.90 -20.77 0.19
C GLU A 115 1.42 -20.35 0.25
N GLU A 116 0.87 -20.12 1.45
CA GLU A 116 -0.57 -19.85 1.65
C GLU A 116 -0.86 -18.50 2.29
N ASN A 117 -0.37 -18.26 3.49
CA ASN A 117 -0.67 -17.03 4.22
C ASN A 117 0.38 -15.95 3.94
N PHE A 118 0.02 -14.96 3.12
CA PHE A 118 0.95 -13.90 2.68
C PHE A 118 1.09 -12.79 3.73
N ASP A 119 1.59 -13.15 4.91
CA ASP A 119 1.83 -12.28 6.04
C ASP A 119 3.09 -12.68 6.83
N SER A 120 3.33 -12.02 7.95
CA SER A 120 4.50 -12.28 8.81
C SER A 120 4.47 -13.69 9.38
N GLU A 121 3.30 -14.16 9.77
CA GLU A 121 3.06 -15.45 10.37
C GLU A 121 3.31 -16.58 9.35
N GLY A 122 2.85 -16.39 8.10
CA GLY A 122 3.11 -17.33 7.01
C GLY A 122 4.59 -17.42 6.67
N LEU A 123 5.33 -16.30 6.63
CA LEU A 123 6.77 -16.34 6.39
C LEU A 123 7.51 -17.07 7.52
N LEU A 124 7.13 -16.81 8.77
CA LEU A 124 7.72 -17.52 9.94
C LEU A 124 7.45 -19.01 9.95
N ALA A 125 6.38 -19.48 9.30
CA ALA A 125 6.03 -20.90 9.21
C ALA A 125 6.83 -21.67 8.13
N THR A 126 7.62 -20.99 7.29
CA THR A 126 8.44 -21.64 6.28
C THR A 126 9.62 -22.42 6.91
N SER A 127 10.06 -23.51 6.27
CA SER A 127 11.15 -24.35 6.77
C SER A 127 12.47 -23.59 6.92
N GLU A 128 12.73 -22.64 6.04
CA GLU A 128 13.95 -21.82 6.03
C GLU A 128 14.06 -20.91 7.24
N MET A 129 12.93 -20.50 7.82
CA MET A 129 12.89 -19.68 9.04
C MET A 129 13.05 -20.49 10.33
N ASN A 130 13.19 -21.83 10.26
CA ASN A 130 13.50 -22.67 11.42
C ASN A 130 15.00 -22.68 11.77
N ASP A 131 15.89 -22.37 10.81
CA ASP A 131 17.36 -22.40 11.00
C ASP A 131 17.93 -20.97 10.94
N ILE A 132 17.49 -20.13 11.89
CA ILE A 132 17.90 -18.70 11.97
C ILE A 132 18.66 -18.34 13.23
N GLN A 133 18.99 -19.30 14.08
CA GLN A 133 19.80 -19.05 15.27
C GLN A 133 21.16 -18.47 14.89
N ASN A 134 21.54 -17.34 15.53
CA ASN A 134 22.75 -16.55 15.24
C ASN A 134 22.81 -15.95 13.82
N LYS A 135 21.70 -15.96 13.07
CA LYS A 135 21.63 -15.31 11.76
C LYS A 135 21.38 -13.81 11.90
N LYS A 136 22.02 -13.04 11.04
CA LYS A 136 21.79 -11.60 10.92
C LYS A 136 20.76 -11.33 9.86
N ILE A 137 19.67 -10.70 10.25
CA ILE A 137 18.49 -10.46 9.39
C ILE A 137 18.25 -8.96 9.31
N VAL A 138 18.18 -8.42 8.09
CA VAL A 138 17.68 -7.06 7.86
C VAL A 138 16.25 -7.09 7.34
N ILE A 139 15.36 -6.33 7.97
CA ILE A 139 13.97 -6.18 7.55
C ILE A 139 13.77 -4.81 6.92
N PHE A 140 13.53 -4.79 5.60
CA PHE A 140 13.14 -3.57 4.89
C PHE A 140 11.66 -3.29 5.12
N ARG A 141 11.38 -2.11 5.69
CA ARG A 141 10.02 -1.73 6.13
C ARG A 141 9.79 -0.22 6.04
N GLY A 142 8.54 0.18 6.23
CA GLY A 142 8.21 1.56 6.58
C GLY A 142 8.48 1.84 8.05
N GLU A 143 8.59 3.10 8.41
CA GLU A 143 8.70 3.55 9.79
C GLU A 143 7.50 3.07 10.62
N GLY A 144 7.77 2.51 11.78
CA GLY A 144 6.75 1.92 12.65
C GLY A 144 6.09 0.65 12.08
N GLY A 145 4.99 0.24 12.68
CA GLY A 145 4.20 -0.92 12.26
C GLY A 145 4.36 -2.12 13.19
N ARG A 146 3.93 -3.31 12.72
CA ARG A 146 3.91 -4.52 13.56
C ARG A 146 5.32 -5.00 13.89
N GLU A 147 5.53 -5.39 15.14
CA GLU A 147 6.80 -5.92 15.63
C GLU A 147 6.87 -7.46 15.61
N THR A 148 5.72 -8.13 15.40
CA THR A 148 5.57 -9.60 15.51
C THR A 148 6.65 -10.36 14.76
N LEU A 149 6.95 -9.99 13.50
CA LEU A 149 7.98 -10.66 12.71
C LEU A 149 9.35 -10.58 13.39
N ALA A 150 9.78 -9.39 13.76
CA ALA A 150 11.10 -9.18 14.36
C ALA A 150 11.20 -9.77 15.78
N GLU A 151 10.14 -9.65 16.58
CA GLU A 151 10.09 -10.26 17.92
C GLU A 151 10.22 -11.77 17.84
N THR A 152 9.50 -12.42 16.92
CA THR A 152 9.59 -13.87 16.74
C THR A 152 10.96 -14.32 16.23
N LEU A 153 11.53 -13.62 15.25
CA LEU A 153 12.88 -13.91 14.74
C LEU A 153 13.93 -13.75 15.84
N ARG A 154 13.86 -12.71 16.66
CA ARG A 154 14.75 -12.49 17.81
C ARG A 154 14.57 -13.58 18.88
N ALA A 155 13.33 -13.98 19.17
CA ALA A 155 13.03 -15.06 20.10
C ALA A 155 13.61 -16.41 19.64
N SER A 156 13.74 -16.60 18.31
CA SER A 156 14.38 -17.76 17.69
C SER A 156 15.92 -17.61 17.57
N GLY A 157 16.51 -16.58 18.17
CA GLY A 157 17.97 -16.39 18.29
C GLY A 157 18.61 -15.63 17.12
N ALA A 158 17.84 -14.97 16.25
CA ALA A 158 18.39 -14.12 15.19
C ALA A 158 18.72 -12.70 15.70
N GLU A 159 19.74 -12.07 15.09
CA GLU A 159 20.00 -10.63 15.22
C GLU A 159 19.21 -9.87 14.16
N VAL A 160 18.21 -9.07 14.58
CA VAL A 160 17.32 -8.39 13.65
C VAL A 160 17.54 -6.88 13.65
N THR A 161 17.84 -6.32 12.47
CA THR A 161 17.99 -4.89 12.19
C THR A 161 16.85 -4.42 11.28
N TYR A 162 16.36 -3.19 11.48
CA TYR A 162 15.39 -2.56 10.58
C TYR A 162 16.08 -1.63 9.57
N ALA A 163 15.73 -1.79 8.30
CA ALA A 163 16.00 -0.83 7.24
C ALA A 163 14.71 -0.07 6.95
N GLU A 164 14.45 1.00 7.72
CA GLU A 164 13.26 1.84 7.54
C GLU A 164 13.44 2.75 6.32
N CYS A 165 12.98 2.30 5.15
CA CYS A 165 13.23 2.94 3.86
C CYS A 165 12.15 3.96 3.46
N TYR A 166 11.00 4.01 4.14
CA TYR A 166 9.95 4.99 3.91
C TYR A 166 9.17 5.32 5.18
N ALA A 167 8.52 6.47 5.19
CA ALA A 167 7.53 6.84 6.19
C ALA A 167 6.15 7.04 5.54
N ARG A 168 5.10 6.78 6.31
CA ARG A 168 3.72 7.13 5.94
C ARG A 168 3.39 8.47 6.56
N THR A 169 2.95 9.41 5.74
CA THR A 169 2.55 10.74 6.17
C THR A 169 1.12 11.01 5.74
N PHE A 170 0.41 11.80 6.53
CA PHE A 170 -0.90 12.30 6.16
C PHE A 170 -0.71 13.70 5.60
N PRO A 171 -0.90 13.91 4.29
CA PRO A 171 -0.81 15.26 3.72
C PRO A 171 -1.83 16.16 4.42
N GLN A 172 -1.55 17.45 4.48
CA GLN A 172 -2.51 18.44 4.98
C GLN A 172 -3.65 18.60 3.97
N THR A 173 -4.41 17.54 3.78
CA THR A 173 -5.50 17.46 2.83
C THR A 173 -6.71 18.17 3.40
N ASN A 174 -7.28 19.09 2.64
CA ASN A 174 -8.46 19.84 3.04
C ASN A 174 -9.66 19.42 2.18
N LEU A 175 -10.71 18.87 2.79
CA LEU A 175 -11.96 18.53 2.10
C LEU A 175 -12.65 19.72 1.43
N ASP A 176 -12.30 20.98 1.76
CA ASP A 176 -12.77 22.15 1.03
C ASP A 176 -12.32 22.12 -0.45
N LEU A 177 -11.15 21.53 -0.75
CA LEU A 177 -10.71 21.32 -2.13
C LEU A 177 -11.64 20.32 -2.86
N LEU A 178 -12.03 19.25 -2.17
CA LEU A 178 -12.95 18.27 -2.73
C LEU A 178 -14.34 18.88 -2.96
N LYS A 179 -14.79 19.74 -2.04
CA LYS A 179 -16.02 20.52 -2.21
C LYS A 179 -15.92 21.46 -3.42
N ALA A 180 -14.82 22.19 -3.58
CA ALA A 180 -14.61 23.06 -4.74
C ALA A 180 -14.56 22.28 -6.08
N PHE A 181 -14.08 21.02 -6.07
CA PHE A 181 -14.19 20.13 -7.24
C PHE A 181 -15.66 19.74 -7.50
N SER A 182 -16.43 19.41 -6.46
CA SER A 182 -17.84 19.03 -6.60
C SER A 182 -18.75 20.13 -7.15
N GLU A 183 -18.34 21.39 -7.01
CA GLU A 183 -19.03 22.55 -7.60
C GLU A 183 -18.79 22.67 -9.13
N LYS A 184 -17.73 22.04 -9.64
CA LYS A 184 -17.33 22.12 -11.06
C LYS A 184 -17.68 20.84 -11.84
N ILE A 185 -17.64 19.71 -11.19
CA ILE A 185 -17.90 18.40 -11.77
C ILE A 185 -18.67 17.56 -10.77
N HIS A 186 -19.68 16.82 -11.24
CA HIS A 186 -20.37 15.87 -10.40
C HIS A 186 -19.41 14.74 -9.98
N ILE A 187 -19.18 14.59 -8.68
CA ILE A 187 -18.36 13.49 -8.13
C ILE A 187 -19.30 12.30 -7.88
N SER A 188 -19.10 11.23 -8.63
CA SER A 188 -19.89 10.01 -8.50
C SER A 188 -19.36 9.06 -7.44
N ALA A 189 -18.03 9.01 -7.23
CA ALA A 189 -17.45 8.07 -6.29
C ALA A 189 -16.16 8.53 -5.65
N ILE A 190 -15.88 7.97 -4.47
CA ILE A 190 -14.61 8.04 -3.75
C ILE A 190 -14.08 6.61 -3.54
N LEU A 191 -12.86 6.36 -4.04
CA LEU A 191 -12.19 5.06 -3.92
C LEU A 191 -11.22 5.07 -2.74
N ILE A 192 -11.40 4.16 -1.77
CA ILE A 192 -10.53 4.04 -0.59
C ILE A 192 -9.96 2.63 -0.51
N THR A 193 -8.63 2.51 -0.44
CA THR A 193 -7.92 1.23 -0.54
C THR A 193 -7.17 0.83 0.71
N SER A 194 -7.14 1.67 1.76
CA SER A 194 -6.50 1.32 3.02
C SER A 194 -7.34 1.74 4.23
N SER A 195 -7.24 0.96 5.31
CA SER A 195 -7.91 1.28 6.57
C SER A 195 -7.40 2.58 7.21
N GLU A 196 -6.14 2.95 6.94
CA GLU A 196 -5.54 4.21 7.42
C GLU A 196 -6.16 5.41 6.68
N ALA A 197 -6.24 5.34 5.34
CA ALA A 197 -6.91 6.37 4.54
C ALA A 197 -8.41 6.47 4.90
N CYS A 198 -9.08 5.34 5.17
CA CYS A 198 -10.47 5.32 5.60
C CYS A 198 -10.66 6.08 6.93
N LYS A 199 -9.82 5.81 7.93
CA LYS A 199 -9.85 6.51 9.23
C LYS A 199 -9.56 7.99 9.07
N GLU A 200 -8.59 8.35 8.24
CA GLU A 200 -8.24 9.75 7.98
C GLU A 200 -9.37 10.48 7.28
N PHE A 201 -10.02 9.86 6.28
CA PHE A 201 -11.19 10.43 5.63
C PHE A 201 -12.32 10.73 6.63
N VAL A 202 -12.64 9.76 7.49
CA VAL A 202 -13.64 9.93 8.55
C VAL A 202 -13.26 11.06 9.50
N ARG A 203 -11.99 11.14 9.92
CA ARG A 203 -11.49 12.24 10.76
C ARG A 203 -11.72 13.61 10.11
N LEU A 204 -11.39 13.74 8.83
CA LEU A 204 -11.57 14.98 8.07
C LEU A 204 -13.05 15.31 7.86
N SER A 205 -13.90 14.32 7.56
CA SER A 205 -15.33 14.54 7.31
C SER A 205 -16.10 15.05 8.54
N ARG A 206 -15.64 14.71 9.74
CA ARG A 206 -16.23 15.16 11.01
C ARG A 206 -15.90 16.62 11.34
N GLN A 207 -14.89 17.22 10.73
CA GLN A 207 -14.44 18.57 11.08
C GLN A 207 -15.34 19.69 10.56
N LYS A 208 -16.13 19.43 9.53
CA LYS A 208 -16.99 20.42 8.86
C LYS A 208 -18.30 19.79 8.40
N ASN A 209 -19.28 20.65 8.10
CA ASN A 209 -20.54 20.18 7.49
C ASN A 209 -20.30 19.77 6.03
N MET A 210 -20.12 18.48 5.80
CA MET A 210 -19.80 17.85 4.52
C MET A 210 -21.02 17.16 3.89
N ASN A 211 -22.19 17.82 3.88
CA ASN A 211 -23.44 17.23 3.36
C ASN A 211 -23.32 16.75 1.92
N PHE A 212 -22.49 17.36 1.09
CA PHE A 212 -22.27 16.95 -0.30
C PHE A 212 -21.70 15.53 -0.44
N LEU A 213 -21.06 14.99 0.61
CA LEU A 213 -20.52 13.64 0.61
C LEU A 213 -21.60 12.55 0.72
N LYS A 214 -22.82 12.90 1.14
CA LYS A 214 -23.88 11.92 1.38
C LYS A 214 -24.42 11.26 0.10
N ASP A 215 -24.32 11.98 -1.02
CA ASP A 215 -24.79 11.52 -2.33
C ASP A 215 -23.66 10.87 -3.15
N ILE A 216 -22.46 10.74 -2.58
CA ILE A 216 -21.29 10.16 -3.25
C ILE A 216 -21.14 8.70 -2.82
N LEU A 217 -20.88 7.83 -3.80
CA LEU A 217 -20.61 6.42 -3.55
C LEU A 217 -19.18 6.22 -3.00
N PHE A 218 -19.05 5.36 -1.99
CA PHE A 218 -17.74 4.95 -1.50
C PHE A 218 -17.46 3.51 -1.93
N ILE A 219 -16.40 3.30 -2.69
CA ILE A 219 -15.96 1.96 -3.08
C ILE A 219 -14.67 1.65 -2.32
N VAL A 220 -14.69 0.56 -1.57
CA VAL A 220 -13.54 0.10 -0.78
C VAL A 220 -13.05 -1.25 -1.28
N ASN A 221 -11.76 -1.55 -1.12
CA ASN A 221 -11.18 -2.81 -1.58
C ASN A 221 -11.22 -3.94 -0.53
N HIS A 222 -11.88 -3.72 0.61
CA HIS A 222 -12.00 -4.75 1.65
C HIS A 222 -13.22 -4.49 2.56
N PRO A 223 -14.04 -5.54 2.86
CA PRO A 223 -15.28 -5.41 3.66
C PRO A 223 -15.11 -4.76 5.04
N ARG A 224 -13.94 -4.91 5.68
CA ARG A 224 -13.68 -4.30 7.00
C ARG A 224 -13.82 -2.78 7.04
N MET A 225 -13.71 -2.11 5.89
CA MET A 225 -13.83 -0.65 5.79
C MET A 225 -15.28 -0.19 5.63
N VAL A 226 -16.17 -1.06 5.16
CA VAL A 226 -17.60 -0.75 4.95
C VAL A 226 -18.22 -0.26 6.25
N ASN A 227 -18.13 -1.05 7.33
CA ASN A 227 -18.70 -0.70 8.61
C ASN A 227 -18.19 0.64 9.20
N VAL A 228 -16.95 1.03 8.84
CA VAL A 228 -16.34 2.29 9.32
C VAL A 228 -17.01 3.50 8.67
N LEU A 229 -17.27 3.42 7.35
CA LEU A 229 -17.87 4.49 6.56
C LEU A 229 -19.40 4.56 6.72
N GLU A 230 -20.08 3.41 6.83
CA GLU A 230 -21.52 3.36 7.06
C GLU A 230 -21.93 3.98 8.40
N ARG A 231 -21.08 3.89 9.45
CA ARG A 231 -21.31 4.61 10.72
C ARG A 231 -21.37 6.14 10.57
N GLU A 232 -20.76 6.67 9.53
CA GLU A 232 -20.83 8.10 9.16
C GLU A 232 -21.96 8.37 8.15
N SER A 233 -22.82 7.38 7.88
CA SER A 233 -23.93 7.45 6.91
C SER A 233 -23.47 7.64 5.46
N PHE A 234 -22.29 7.13 5.09
CA PHE A 234 -21.81 7.09 3.71
C PHE A 234 -22.27 5.82 3.02
N MET A 235 -22.78 5.94 1.78
CA MET A 235 -23.18 4.82 0.95
C MET A 235 -21.95 4.06 0.46
N THR A 236 -21.66 2.89 1.05
CA THR A 236 -20.38 2.19 0.88
C THR A 236 -20.56 0.77 0.34
N PHE A 237 -19.73 0.40 -0.62
CA PHE A 237 -19.68 -0.94 -1.21
C PHE A 237 -18.24 -1.46 -1.23
N SER A 238 -18.08 -2.76 -0.97
CA SER A 238 -16.79 -3.43 -1.11
C SER A 238 -16.66 -4.08 -2.47
N SER A 239 -15.49 -4.00 -3.09
CA SER A 239 -15.14 -4.84 -4.24
C SER A 239 -14.99 -6.31 -3.81
N ASP A 240 -15.12 -7.23 -4.78
CA ASP A 240 -15.00 -8.66 -4.53
C ASP A 240 -13.52 -9.06 -4.25
N GLU A 241 -12.58 -8.36 -4.88
CA GLU A 241 -11.14 -8.55 -4.73
C GLU A 241 -10.43 -7.21 -4.50
N PRO A 242 -9.25 -7.20 -3.85
CA PRO A 242 -8.50 -5.97 -3.60
C PRO A 242 -7.69 -5.51 -4.82
N SER A 243 -8.32 -5.46 -6.01
CA SER A 243 -7.71 -5.02 -7.26
C SER A 243 -8.41 -3.79 -7.83
N ASP A 244 -7.71 -3.01 -8.68
CA ASP A 244 -8.26 -1.83 -9.33
C ASP A 244 -9.39 -2.19 -10.28
N GLN A 245 -9.26 -3.32 -11.02
CA GLN A 245 -10.31 -3.85 -11.89
C GLN A 245 -11.58 -4.21 -11.11
N SER A 246 -11.42 -4.87 -9.95
CA SER A 246 -12.57 -5.26 -9.13
C SER A 246 -13.27 -4.05 -8.51
N MET A 247 -12.52 -3.02 -8.09
CA MET A 247 -13.08 -1.77 -7.60
C MET A 247 -13.83 -1.01 -8.70
N MET A 248 -13.26 -0.94 -9.92
CA MET A 248 -13.93 -0.31 -11.05
C MET A 248 -15.20 -1.07 -11.45
N LYS A 249 -15.14 -2.41 -11.50
CA LYS A 249 -16.33 -3.25 -11.75
C LYS A 249 -17.43 -2.95 -10.75
N LYS A 250 -17.12 -2.92 -9.44
CA LYS A 250 -18.09 -2.62 -8.39
C LYS A 250 -18.67 -1.21 -8.54
N LEU A 251 -17.86 -0.21 -8.87
CA LEU A 251 -18.31 1.15 -9.12
C LEU A 251 -19.35 1.19 -10.27
N LEU A 252 -19.04 0.57 -11.41
CA LEU A 252 -19.92 0.53 -12.59
C LEU A 252 -21.22 -0.26 -12.36
N GLU A 253 -21.17 -1.29 -11.50
CA GLU A 253 -22.39 -2.02 -11.10
C GLU A 253 -23.31 -1.17 -10.23
N THR A 254 -22.74 -0.26 -9.43
CA THR A 254 -23.47 0.49 -8.40
C THR A 254 -24.03 1.82 -8.92
N ILE A 255 -23.36 2.47 -9.85
CA ILE A 255 -23.82 3.76 -10.42
C ILE A 255 -25.14 3.65 -11.17
N ASP A 256 -25.47 2.48 -11.74
CA ASP A 256 -26.69 2.25 -12.54
C ASP A 256 -27.92 1.90 -11.69
N HIS A 257 -27.82 1.96 -10.36
CA HIS A 257 -28.92 1.72 -9.43
C HIS A 257 -29.25 2.98 -8.63
#